data_96fb2b8c2c22899cbdc6d6e171eb7948
#
_entry.id   96fb2b8c2c22899cbdc6d6e171eb7948
#
_cell.length_a   1.000
_cell.length_b   1.000
_cell.length_c   1.000
_cell.angle_alpha   90.00
_cell.angle_beta   90.00
_cell.angle_gamma   90.00
#
_symmetry.space_group_name_H-M   'P 1'
#
loop_
_entity.id
_entity.type
_entity.pdbx_description
1 polymer ?
#
loop_
_entity_poly.entity_id
_entity_poly.type
_entity_poly.pdbx_seq_one_letter_code
_entity_poly.pdbx_strand_id
1 'polypeptide(L)'
;MITNNWTYHGEPFVEPGEYYGFVYCITNLLSGKRYIGKKFFWSVKRKQVNKVRKRYKVESDWKEYWSSSEDLKEDVRTIGPKHFKREILHLCKNKGTTNYLEAKEQFLREVLESNDWYNSWIQVKVHRSHYKP
;
A
#
# COMPACT_ATOMS: atom_id res chain seq x y z
N MET A 1 -8.33 -5.01 -21.15
CA MET A 1 -7.13 -5.67 -20.62
C MET A 1 -6.89 -5.29 -19.18
N ILE A 2 -6.60 -6.27 -18.36
CA ILE A 2 -6.31 -6.01 -16.95
C ILE A 2 -4.88 -5.51 -16.80
N THR A 3 -4.73 -4.37 -16.17
CA THR A 3 -3.41 -3.75 -15.97
C THR A 3 -2.88 -3.97 -14.56
N ASN A 4 -3.73 -4.43 -13.61
CA ASN A 4 -3.32 -4.74 -12.27
C ASN A 4 -4.27 -5.77 -11.69
N ASN A 5 -3.89 -6.38 -10.54
CA ASN A 5 -4.75 -7.34 -9.87
C ASN A 5 -5.16 -6.87 -8.47
N TRP A 6 -5.15 -5.58 -8.22
CA TRP A 6 -5.66 -5.03 -6.97
C TRP A 6 -7.16 -5.20 -6.89
N THR A 7 -7.63 -5.63 -5.72
CA THR A 7 -9.07 -5.75 -5.45
C THR A 7 -9.43 -4.97 -4.20
N TYR A 8 -10.69 -4.55 -4.14
CA TYR A 8 -11.25 -3.91 -2.96
C TYR A 8 -12.62 -4.52 -2.72
N HIS A 9 -12.81 -5.12 -1.55
CA HIS A 9 -14.04 -5.86 -1.23
C HIS A 9 -14.38 -6.92 -2.28
N GLY A 10 -13.34 -7.58 -2.80
CA GLY A 10 -13.50 -8.65 -3.78
C GLY A 10 -13.69 -8.20 -5.22
N GLU A 11 -13.80 -6.90 -5.47
CA GLU A 11 -13.99 -6.36 -6.81
C GLU A 11 -12.71 -5.74 -7.35
N PRO A 12 -12.48 -5.78 -8.67
CA PRO A 12 -11.30 -5.13 -9.23
C PRO A 12 -11.28 -3.64 -8.90
N PHE A 13 -10.09 -3.14 -8.55
CA PHE A 13 -9.91 -1.72 -8.26
C PHE A 13 -8.99 -1.13 -9.33
N VAL A 14 -9.51 -0.20 -10.12
CA VAL A 14 -8.80 0.27 -11.33
C VAL A 14 -8.38 1.74 -11.29
N GLU A 15 -9.03 2.58 -10.48
CA GLU A 15 -8.71 4.00 -10.43
C GLU A 15 -8.84 4.54 -9.01
N PRO A 16 -7.93 5.48 -8.61
CA PRO A 16 -7.95 6.01 -7.25
C PRO A 16 -9.18 6.84 -6.88
N GLY A 17 -9.82 7.49 -7.87
CA GLY A 17 -10.88 8.42 -7.58
C GLY A 17 -10.42 9.54 -6.67
N GLU A 18 -11.19 9.79 -5.61
CA GLU A 18 -10.89 10.85 -4.65
C GLU A 18 -9.92 10.42 -3.53
N TYR A 19 -9.50 9.16 -3.54
CA TYR A 19 -8.66 8.64 -2.45
C TYR A 19 -7.20 9.03 -2.65
N TYR A 20 -6.50 9.20 -1.53
CA TYR A 20 -5.10 9.59 -1.52
C TYR A 20 -4.17 8.41 -1.39
N GLY A 21 -4.56 7.42 -0.60
CA GLY A 21 -3.74 6.26 -0.34
C GLY A 21 -4.56 5.06 0.10
N PHE A 22 -3.89 3.95 0.32
CA PHE A 22 -4.56 2.73 0.73
C PHE A 22 -3.66 1.87 1.60
N VAL A 23 -4.31 1.06 2.43
CA VAL A 23 -3.67 0.02 3.23
C VAL A 23 -4.03 -1.31 2.59
N TYR A 24 -3.06 -2.20 2.46
CA TYR A 24 -3.25 -3.41 1.68
C TYR A 24 -2.72 -4.64 2.38
N CYS A 25 -3.18 -5.80 1.90
CA CYS A 25 -2.64 -7.10 2.25
C CYS A 25 -2.28 -7.83 0.97
N ILE A 26 -1.03 -8.30 0.89
CA ILE A 26 -0.60 -9.16 -0.21
C ILE A 26 -0.40 -10.56 0.36
N THR A 27 -0.99 -11.55 -0.30
CA THR A 27 -0.95 -12.94 0.14
C THR A 27 -0.26 -13.80 -0.91
N ASN A 28 0.75 -14.56 -0.47
CA ASN A 28 1.33 -15.62 -1.28
C ASN A 28 0.39 -16.82 -1.18
N LEU A 29 -0.29 -17.13 -2.27
CA LEU A 29 -1.33 -18.17 -2.26
C LEU A 29 -0.77 -19.58 -2.10
N LEU A 30 0.52 -19.77 -2.36
CA LEU A 30 1.15 -21.07 -2.23
C LEU A 30 1.56 -21.37 -0.78
N SER A 31 2.09 -20.36 -0.08
CA SER A 31 2.58 -20.53 1.29
C SER A 31 1.59 -20.03 2.34
N GLY A 32 0.68 -19.17 1.97
CA GLY A 32 -0.20 -18.46 2.90
C GLY A 32 0.46 -17.27 3.58
N LYS A 33 1.72 -17.00 3.29
CA LYS A 33 2.46 -15.90 3.91
C LYS A 33 1.96 -14.56 3.39
N ARG A 34 1.83 -13.56 4.30
CA ARG A 34 1.17 -12.29 3.96
C ARG A 34 2.02 -11.09 4.36
N TYR A 35 1.66 -9.94 3.83
CA TYR A 35 2.30 -8.68 4.13
C TYR A 35 1.25 -7.56 4.21
N ILE A 36 1.30 -6.77 5.28
CA ILE A 36 0.46 -5.57 5.42
C ILE A 36 1.32 -4.34 5.19
N GLY A 37 0.87 -3.48 4.28
CA GLY A 37 1.58 -2.24 4.00
C GLY A 37 0.65 -1.14 3.55
N LYS A 38 1.22 -0.05 3.12
CA LYS A 38 0.48 1.09 2.57
C LYS A 38 1.12 1.57 1.28
N LYS A 39 0.34 2.28 0.49
CA LYS A 39 0.83 2.95 -0.70
C LYS A 39 0.00 4.20 -0.94
N PHE A 40 0.63 5.26 -1.40
CA PHE A 40 -0.09 6.44 -1.82
C PHE A 40 -0.36 6.36 -3.32
N PHE A 41 -1.55 6.76 -3.73
CA PHE A 41 -1.90 6.83 -5.15
C PHE A 41 -1.20 7.98 -5.84
N TRP A 42 -0.89 9.03 -5.09
CA TRP A 42 -0.35 10.26 -5.64
C TRP A 42 0.98 10.60 -4.99
N SER A 43 1.89 11.11 -5.79
CA SER A 43 3.09 11.75 -5.27
C SER A 43 3.05 13.22 -5.63
N VAL A 44 3.70 14.04 -4.78
CA VAL A 44 3.77 15.48 -5.01
C VAL A 44 5.13 15.78 -5.62
N LYS A 45 5.12 16.38 -6.79
CA LYS A 45 6.32 16.84 -7.47
C LYS A 45 6.38 18.35 -7.40
N ARG A 46 7.58 18.90 -7.56
CA ARG A 46 7.78 20.35 -7.59
C ARG A 46 8.44 20.72 -8.91
N LYS A 47 7.93 21.78 -9.51
CA LYS A 47 8.42 22.28 -10.78
C LYS A 47 8.60 23.78 -10.66
N GLN A 48 9.72 24.29 -11.18
CA GLN A 48 9.94 25.74 -11.22
C GLN A 48 9.35 26.29 -12.52
N VAL A 49 8.45 27.26 -12.38
CA VAL A 49 7.82 27.95 -13.50
C VAL A 49 7.94 29.44 -13.23
N ASN A 50 8.59 30.18 -14.12
CA ASN A 50 8.79 31.63 -13.97
C ASN A 50 9.40 32.00 -12.61
N LYS A 51 10.44 31.26 -12.19
CA LYS A 51 11.15 31.46 -10.92
C LYS A 51 10.28 31.16 -9.68
N VAL A 52 9.09 30.59 -9.86
CA VAL A 52 8.22 30.20 -8.75
C VAL A 52 8.12 28.68 -8.70
N ARG A 53 8.32 28.12 -7.51
CA ARG A 53 8.15 26.69 -7.30
C ARG A 53 6.67 26.36 -7.18
N LYS A 54 6.20 25.47 -8.03
CA LYS A 54 4.82 25.00 -7.98
C LYS A 54 4.77 23.51 -7.66
N ARG A 55 3.78 23.13 -6.88
CA ARG A 55 3.50 21.73 -6.56
C ARG A 55 2.46 21.19 -7.52
N TYR A 56 2.62 19.93 -7.88
CA TYR A 56 1.61 19.25 -8.68
C TYR A 56 1.59 17.77 -8.31
N LYS A 57 0.43 17.13 -8.47
CA LYS A 57 0.27 15.71 -8.17
C LYS A 57 0.55 14.87 -9.39
N VAL A 58 1.24 13.76 -9.19
CA VAL A 58 1.50 12.77 -10.22
C VAL A 58 1.05 11.42 -9.67
N GLU A 59 0.36 10.66 -10.51
CA GLU A 59 -0.03 9.32 -10.11
C GLU A 59 1.21 8.46 -9.88
N SER A 60 1.22 7.71 -8.78
CA SER A 60 2.34 6.86 -8.41
C SER A 60 2.31 5.55 -9.22
N ASP A 61 3.27 4.68 -8.95
CA ASP A 61 3.36 3.36 -9.57
C ASP A 61 2.50 2.30 -8.85
N TRP A 62 1.42 2.72 -8.20
CA TRP A 62 0.64 1.83 -7.35
C TRP A 62 0.12 0.58 -8.06
N LYS A 63 -0.16 0.67 -9.35
CA LYS A 63 -0.70 -0.48 -10.10
C LYS A 63 0.30 -1.63 -10.20
N GLU A 64 1.58 -1.30 -10.29
CA GLU A 64 2.67 -2.29 -10.40
C GLU A 64 3.36 -2.55 -9.06
N TYR A 65 2.87 -1.97 -7.98
CA TYR A 65 3.56 -1.97 -6.69
C TYR A 65 3.39 -3.30 -5.96
N TRP A 66 4.50 -3.87 -5.50
CA TRP A 66 4.53 -5.15 -4.79
C TRP A 66 5.12 -5.03 -3.39
N SER A 67 4.98 -3.89 -2.76
CA SER A 67 5.47 -3.62 -1.40
C SER A 67 6.91 -3.11 -1.35
N SER A 68 7.34 -2.78 -0.13
CA SER A 68 8.72 -2.42 0.15
C SER A 68 9.53 -3.61 0.71
N SER A 69 8.89 -4.76 0.89
CA SER A 69 9.58 -5.95 1.42
C SER A 69 10.39 -6.62 0.32
N GLU A 70 11.70 -6.73 0.54
CA GLU A 70 12.56 -7.41 -0.43
C GLU A 70 12.24 -8.90 -0.51
N ASP A 71 11.89 -9.53 0.62
CA ASP A 71 11.54 -10.95 0.64
C ASP A 71 10.26 -11.21 -0.16
N LEU A 72 9.26 -10.37 0.00
CA LEU A 72 8.03 -10.51 -0.78
C LEU A 72 8.29 -10.30 -2.26
N LYS A 73 9.04 -9.25 -2.61
CA LYS A 73 9.34 -8.97 -4.02
C LYS A 73 10.14 -10.10 -4.66
N GLU A 74 11.05 -10.71 -3.91
CA GLU A 74 11.81 -11.87 -4.42
C GLU A 74 10.89 -13.05 -4.71
N ASP A 75 9.94 -13.32 -3.80
CA ASP A 75 9.00 -14.42 -4.02
C ASP A 75 8.09 -14.14 -5.22
N VAL A 76 7.63 -12.89 -5.39
CA VAL A 76 6.84 -12.53 -6.57
C VAL A 76 7.63 -12.77 -7.86
N ARG A 77 8.92 -12.44 -7.84
CA ARG A 77 9.79 -12.59 -9.00
C ARG A 77 10.03 -14.05 -9.35
N THR A 78 10.28 -14.90 -8.33
CA THR A 78 10.64 -16.30 -8.55
C THR A 78 9.43 -17.22 -8.72
N ILE A 79 8.34 -16.97 -8.02
CA ILE A 79 7.14 -17.80 -8.06
C ILE A 79 6.20 -17.36 -9.19
N GLY A 80 6.12 -16.05 -9.43
CA GLY A 80 5.25 -15.45 -10.42
C GLY A 80 4.07 -14.71 -9.80
N PRO A 81 3.73 -13.54 -10.36
CA PRO A 81 2.67 -12.68 -9.77
C PRO A 81 1.30 -13.35 -9.71
N LYS A 82 1.01 -14.32 -10.59
CA LYS A 82 -0.28 -14.99 -10.62
C LYS A 82 -0.59 -15.79 -9.35
N HIS A 83 0.46 -16.09 -8.55
CA HIS A 83 0.29 -16.83 -7.29
C HIS A 83 0.13 -15.91 -6.09
N PHE A 84 -0.07 -14.63 -6.32
CA PHE A 84 -0.21 -13.63 -5.25
C PHE A 84 -1.52 -12.88 -5.40
N LYS A 85 -2.13 -12.57 -4.25
CA LYS A 85 -3.37 -11.81 -4.20
C LYS A 85 -3.08 -10.48 -3.55
N ARG A 86 -3.44 -9.39 -4.21
CA ARG A 86 -3.30 -8.04 -3.67
C ARG A 86 -4.66 -7.48 -3.33
N GLU A 87 -4.89 -7.23 -2.04
CA GLU A 87 -6.18 -6.76 -1.55
C GLU A 87 -6.03 -5.41 -0.86
N ILE A 88 -6.92 -4.48 -1.19
CA ILE A 88 -7.00 -3.22 -0.48
C ILE A 88 -7.90 -3.40 0.73
N LEU A 89 -7.38 -3.10 1.92
CA LEU A 89 -8.13 -3.18 3.16
C LEU A 89 -8.83 -1.87 3.48
N HIS A 90 -8.17 -0.74 3.23
CA HIS A 90 -8.72 0.58 3.51
C HIS A 90 -8.33 1.55 2.41
N LEU A 91 -9.31 2.30 1.93
CA LEU A 91 -9.09 3.45 1.05
C LEU A 91 -9.13 4.71 1.91
N CYS A 92 -8.11 5.53 1.80
CA CYS A 92 -7.91 6.67 2.71
C CYS A 92 -7.82 7.97 1.93
N LYS A 93 -8.38 9.04 2.51
CA LYS A 93 -8.44 10.34 1.83
C LYS A 93 -7.26 11.25 2.14
N ASN A 94 -6.43 10.87 3.12
CA ASN A 94 -5.26 11.66 3.48
C ASN A 94 -4.13 10.78 3.99
N LYS A 95 -2.94 11.38 4.05
CA LYS A 95 -1.73 10.68 4.44
C LYS A 95 -1.77 10.18 5.88
N GLY A 96 -2.26 11.03 6.80
CA GLY A 96 -2.28 10.67 8.22
C GLY A 96 -3.18 9.48 8.51
N THR A 97 -4.35 9.44 7.90
CA THR A 97 -5.27 8.31 8.05
C THR A 97 -4.65 7.03 7.49
N THR A 98 -3.99 7.13 6.33
CA THR A 98 -3.32 5.97 5.73
C THR A 98 -2.25 5.42 6.68
N ASN A 99 -1.42 6.30 7.24
CA ASN A 99 -0.36 5.88 8.16
C ASN A 99 -0.94 5.21 9.42
N TYR A 100 -2.00 5.80 9.97
CA TYR A 100 -2.62 5.27 11.18
C TYR A 100 -3.23 3.90 10.94
N LEU A 101 -3.98 3.74 9.86
CA LEU A 101 -4.66 2.48 9.58
C LEU A 101 -3.69 1.37 9.20
N GLU A 102 -2.57 1.71 8.55
CA GLU A 102 -1.52 0.72 8.30
C GLU A 102 -0.98 0.17 9.62
N ALA A 103 -0.59 1.05 10.53
CA ALA A 103 -0.06 0.63 11.82
C ALA A 103 -1.08 -0.18 12.62
N LYS A 104 -2.34 0.28 12.61
CA LYS A 104 -3.41 -0.42 13.32
C LYS A 104 -3.60 -1.83 12.82
N GLU A 105 -3.64 -2.03 11.50
CA GLU A 105 -3.77 -3.36 10.91
C GLU A 105 -2.58 -4.24 11.26
N GLN A 106 -1.37 -3.67 11.22
CA GLN A 106 -0.18 -4.43 11.54
C GLN A 106 -0.17 -4.91 12.99
N PHE A 107 -0.57 -4.06 13.94
CA PHE A 107 -0.65 -4.45 15.33
C PHE A 107 -1.78 -5.42 15.60
N LEU A 108 -2.95 -5.17 15.04
CA LEU A 108 -4.10 -6.05 15.27
C LEU A 108 -3.88 -7.46 14.73
N ARG A 109 -3.14 -7.58 13.64
CA ARG A 109 -2.83 -8.87 13.02
C ARG A 109 -1.55 -9.48 13.53
N GLU A 110 -0.85 -8.80 14.45
CA GLU A 110 0.35 -9.31 15.11
C GLU A 110 1.42 -9.75 14.12
N VAL A 111 1.67 -8.89 13.12
CA VAL A 111 2.52 -9.25 11.97
C VAL A 111 3.97 -9.52 12.33
N LEU A 112 4.43 -9.11 13.52
CA LEU A 112 5.81 -9.37 13.95
C LEU A 112 5.93 -10.61 14.83
N GLU A 113 4.80 -11.28 15.13
CA GLU A 113 4.75 -12.34 16.14
C GLU A 113 4.69 -13.74 15.56
N SER A 114 4.74 -13.88 14.23
CA SER A 114 4.81 -15.20 13.61
C SER A 114 5.54 -15.11 12.28
N ASN A 115 5.98 -16.27 11.79
CA ASN A 115 6.65 -16.39 10.51
C ASN A 115 5.67 -16.43 9.33
N ASP A 116 4.38 -16.26 9.58
CA ASP A 116 3.36 -16.22 8.55
C ASP A 116 3.29 -14.88 7.84
N TRP A 117 4.14 -13.94 8.24
CA TRP A 117 4.15 -12.58 7.72
C TRP A 117 5.51 -12.23 7.15
N TYR A 118 5.51 -11.51 6.01
CA TYR A 118 6.73 -10.93 5.47
C TYR A 118 7.20 -9.71 6.26
N ASN A 119 6.30 -9.11 7.06
CA ASN A 119 6.63 -7.90 7.82
C ASN A 119 7.75 -8.18 8.80
N SER A 120 8.75 -7.30 8.85
CA SER A 120 9.87 -7.42 9.78
C SER A 120 9.96 -6.29 10.77
N TRP A 121 9.18 -5.22 10.59
CA TRP A 121 9.16 -4.10 11.51
C TRP A 121 7.90 -3.27 11.29
N ILE A 122 7.52 -2.49 12.31
CA ILE A 122 6.40 -1.57 12.26
C ILE A 122 6.93 -0.19 12.62
N GLN A 123 6.70 0.78 11.73
CA GLN A 123 7.13 2.15 11.95
C GLN A 123 5.89 3.01 12.17
N VAL A 124 5.79 3.65 13.35
CA VAL A 124 4.62 4.44 13.72
C VAL A 124 5.06 5.80 14.20
N LYS A 125 4.50 6.84 13.61
CA LYS A 125 4.61 8.20 14.11
C LYS A 125 3.32 8.91 13.73
N VAL A 126 2.29 8.80 14.58
CA VAL A 126 0.96 9.31 14.29
C VAL A 126 0.49 10.18 15.45
N HIS A 127 -0.03 11.36 15.11
CA HIS A 127 -0.64 12.27 16.07
C HIS A 127 -2.15 12.25 15.87
N ARG A 128 -2.89 12.55 16.95
CA ARG A 128 -4.36 12.56 16.90
C ARG A 128 -4.90 13.39 15.73
N SER A 129 -4.27 14.51 15.41
CA SER A 129 -4.71 15.39 14.33
C SER A 129 -4.51 14.78 12.94
N HIS A 130 -3.70 13.72 12.83
CA HIS A 130 -3.42 13.08 11.54
C HIS A 130 -4.55 12.14 11.11
N TYR A 131 -5.32 11.62 12.06
CA TYR A 131 -6.38 10.66 11.75
C TYR A 131 -7.67 11.40 11.44
N LYS A 132 -8.10 11.33 10.19
CA LYS A 132 -9.32 11.97 9.70
C LYS A 132 -10.06 10.96 8.83
N PRO A 133 -10.93 10.18 9.45
CA PRO A 133 -11.65 9.10 8.75
C PRO A 133 -12.64 9.60 7.71
#